data_f4cd5b671397001aacf3b57cb2d5a1d5
#
_entry.id   f4cd5b671397001aacf3b57cb2d5a1d5
#
_cell.length_a   1.000
_cell.length_b   1.000
_cell.length_c   1.000
_cell.angle_alpha   90.00
_cell.angle_beta   90.00
_cell.angle_gamma   90.00
#
_symmetry.space_group_name_H-M   'P 1'
#
loop_
_entity.id
_entity.type
_entity.pdbx_description
1 polymer ?
#
loop_
_entity_poly.entity_id
_entity_poly.type
_entity_poly.pdbx_seq_one_letter_code
_entity_poly.pdbx_strand_id
1 'polypeptide(L)'
;MLRSTLALIALIFVAPFHTAYAQEPSQPAYLYKTSLVQAAPGKLLDLIDSYKKIFAEETKVAGDTTPLWMRHSQGDRWDLLILVPMGSYMDYYKPDRVVKRDTVLDTWRERLKNDIAWQEDIFVYGPPLEDLRKAFAGAGLFHVEMFESLPGKQAELKKQREMENAFSRAVKSPENFIFLRDQGAAWDLFTIGCFENLKHYAQAADVPPAEADAAAKSAGFESTAQIGPYLRTLIALHHDTLAAAIK
;
A
#
# COMPACT_ATOMS: atom_id res chain seq x y z
N MET A 1 14.84 76.93 30.18
CA MET A 1 14.34 75.75 30.87
C MET A 1 13.62 74.87 29.83
N LEU A 2 14.29 73.90 29.23
CA LEU A 2 13.71 72.96 28.25
C LEU A 2 13.38 71.70 28.99
N ARG A 3 12.10 71.31 29.00
CA ARG A 3 11.62 69.98 29.52
C ARG A 3 11.55 69.01 28.37
N SER A 4 12.45 68.04 28.35
CA SER A 4 12.42 66.89 27.42
C SER A 4 11.44 65.83 27.92
N THR A 5 10.42 65.54 27.16
CA THR A 5 9.47 64.45 27.42
C THR A 5 9.97 63.20 26.69
N LEU A 6 10.40 62.18 27.43
CA LEU A 6 10.70 60.85 26.88
C LEU A 6 9.39 60.09 26.63
N ALA A 7 9.11 59.75 25.40
CA ALA A 7 8.04 58.82 25.02
C ALA A 7 8.56 57.39 25.05
N LEU A 8 8.00 56.56 25.92
CA LEU A 8 8.27 55.12 26.03
C LEU A 8 7.41 54.36 25.02
N ILE A 9 8.02 53.82 23.95
CA ILE A 9 7.34 52.98 22.97
C ILE A 9 7.41 51.54 23.51
N ALA A 10 6.26 50.99 23.95
CA ALA A 10 6.14 49.59 24.31
C ALA A 10 5.94 48.73 23.03
N LEU A 11 6.96 47.95 22.68
CA LEU A 11 6.86 46.94 21.63
C LEU A 11 6.07 45.72 22.15
N ILE A 12 4.85 45.53 21.68
CA ILE A 12 4.06 44.34 21.96
C ILE A 12 4.54 43.24 21.01
N PHE A 13 5.27 42.27 21.51
CA PHE A 13 5.61 41.03 20.81
C PHE A 13 4.40 40.12 20.77
N VAL A 14 3.71 40.04 19.66
CA VAL A 14 2.70 39.02 19.40
C VAL A 14 3.41 37.76 18.94
N ALA A 15 3.60 36.80 19.84
CA ALA A 15 4.11 35.49 19.47
C ALA A 15 3.04 34.73 18.65
N PRO A 16 3.37 34.16 17.50
CA PRO A 16 2.43 33.33 16.75
C PRO A 16 2.13 32.08 17.56
N PHE A 17 0.87 31.90 17.96
CA PHE A 17 0.38 30.62 18.48
C PHE A 17 0.42 29.60 17.33
N HIS A 18 1.44 28.74 17.32
CA HIS A 18 1.42 27.54 16.53
C HIS A 18 0.47 26.58 17.24
N THR A 19 -0.75 26.44 16.74
CA THR A 19 -1.61 25.30 17.09
C THR A 19 -0.92 24.04 16.61
N ALA A 20 -0.26 23.32 17.53
CA ALA A 20 0.16 21.96 17.28
C ALA A 20 -1.14 21.15 17.02
N TYR A 21 -1.37 20.80 15.78
CA TYR A 21 -2.37 19.78 15.48
C TYR A 21 -1.93 18.51 16.20
N ALA A 22 -2.67 18.13 17.24
CA ALA A 22 -2.53 16.82 17.84
C ALA A 22 -2.83 15.81 16.73
N GLN A 23 -1.78 15.10 16.29
CA GLN A 23 -1.92 14.00 15.36
C GLN A 23 -2.71 12.94 16.10
N GLU A 24 -3.92 12.59 15.63
CA GLU A 24 -4.68 11.46 16.15
C GLU A 24 -3.72 10.27 16.25
N PRO A 25 -3.79 9.45 17.33
CA PRO A 25 -2.92 8.28 17.45
C PRO A 25 -3.23 7.37 16.28
N SER A 26 -2.37 7.44 15.24
CA SER A 26 -2.42 6.51 14.12
C SER A 26 -2.30 5.11 14.70
N GLN A 27 -3.21 4.19 14.33
CA GLN A 27 -3.02 2.77 14.61
C GLN A 27 -1.57 2.40 14.26
N PRO A 28 -0.86 1.60 15.09
CA PRO A 28 0.52 1.24 14.82
C PRO A 28 0.58 0.63 13.42
N ALA A 29 1.21 1.35 12.49
CA ALA A 29 1.36 0.91 11.12
C ALA A 29 2.18 -0.39 11.11
N TYR A 30 1.65 -1.46 10.52
CA TYR A 30 2.32 -2.74 10.41
C TYR A 30 3.30 -2.70 9.22
N LEU A 31 4.54 -3.15 9.44
CA LEU A 31 5.58 -3.15 8.41
C LEU A 31 5.51 -4.41 7.56
N TYR A 32 5.60 -4.23 6.25
CA TYR A 32 5.69 -5.29 5.25
C TYR A 32 6.90 -5.08 4.35
N LYS A 33 7.52 -6.17 3.91
CA LYS A 33 8.33 -6.16 2.69
C LYS A 33 7.43 -6.64 1.54
N THR A 34 7.24 -5.80 0.54
CA THR A 34 6.51 -6.15 -0.68
C THR A 34 7.51 -6.47 -1.77
N SER A 35 7.42 -7.67 -2.35
CA SER A 35 8.24 -8.06 -3.49
C SER A 35 7.36 -8.17 -4.73
N LEU A 36 7.74 -7.44 -5.79
CA LEU A 36 7.21 -7.60 -7.13
C LEU A 36 8.19 -8.51 -7.89
N VAL A 37 7.70 -9.62 -8.40
CA VAL A 37 8.56 -10.63 -9.02
C VAL A 37 8.05 -10.96 -10.42
N GLN A 38 8.95 -10.98 -11.40
CA GLN A 38 8.71 -11.46 -12.74
C GLN A 38 9.45 -12.79 -12.92
N ALA A 39 8.73 -13.83 -13.31
CA ALA A 39 9.32 -15.12 -13.62
C ALA A 39 10.14 -15.09 -14.91
N ALA A 40 11.16 -15.90 -14.98
CA ALA A 40 11.83 -16.18 -16.24
C ALA A 40 10.86 -16.84 -17.24
N PRO A 41 11.03 -16.68 -18.56
CA PRO A 41 10.13 -17.22 -19.55
C PRO A 41 9.85 -18.71 -19.35
N GLY A 42 8.57 -19.08 -19.22
CA GLY A 42 8.11 -20.45 -18.98
C GLY A 42 8.27 -20.96 -17.55
N LYS A 43 8.73 -20.12 -16.59
CA LYS A 43 9.05 -20.52 -15.22
C LYS A 43 8.01 -20.15 -14.15
N LEU A 44 6.92 -19.49 -14.52
CA LEU A 44 5.96 -18.98 -13.55
C LEU A 44 5.41 -20.07 -12.59
N LEU A 45 5.00 -21.22 -13.13
CA LEU A 45 4.44 -22.30 -12.30
C LEU A 45 5.51 -22.93 -11.40
N ASP A 46 6.72 -23.16 -11.93
CA ASP A 46 7.86 -23.64 -11.16
C ASP A 46 8.21 -22.68 -10.02
N LEU A 47 8.15 -21.38 -10.29
CA LEU A 47 8.42 -20.32 -9.32
C LEU A 47 7.35 -20.30 -8.21
N ILE A 48 6.06 -20.40 -8.57
CA ILE A 48 4.96 -20.49 -7.61
C ILE A 48 5.16 -21.70 -6.68
N ASP A 49 5.48 -22.87 -7.23
CA ASP A 49 5.72 -24.09 -6.44
C ASP A 49 6.95 -23.96 -5.53
N SER A 50 7.98 -23.25 -5.99
CA SER A 50 9.17 -22.94 -5.17
C SER A 50 8.80 -22.03 -4.00
N TYR A 51 8.07 -20.95 -4.23
CA TYR A 51 7.65 -20.04 -3.17
C TYR A 51 6.72 -20.71 -2.14
N LYS A 52 5.81 -21.59 -2.55
CA LYS A 52 4.99 -22.38 -1.61
C LYS A 52 5.85 -23.16 -0.62
N LYS A 53 6.92 -23.78 -1.10
CA LYS A 53 7.85 -24.55 -0.27
C LYS A 53 8.71 -23.63 0.62
N ILE A 54 9.28 -22.56 0.05
CA ILE A 54 10.07 -21.58 0.79
C ILE A 54 9.28 -21.00 1.95
N PHE A 55 8.05 -20.54 1.71
CA PHE A 55 7.22 -19.95 2.76
C PHE A 55 6.89 -20.95 3.87
N ALA A 56 6.64 -22.21 3.52
CA ALA A 56 6.43 -23.26 4.51
C ALA A 56 7.70 -23.54 5.34
N GLU A 57 8.87 -23.56 4.71
CA GLU A 57 10.16 -23.77 5.36
C GLU A 57 10.55 -22.58 6.24
N GLU A 58 10.43 -21.33 5.76
CA GLU A 58 10.71 -20.12 6.55
C GLU A 58 9.82 -20.03 7.78
N THR A 59 8.52 -20.32 7.62
CA THR A 59 7.58 -20.35 8.75
C THR A 59 8.00 -21.39 9.78
N LYS A 60 8.40 -22.59 9.34
CA LYS A 60 8.81 -23.69 10.23
C LYS A 60 10.16 -23.46 10.89
N VAL A 61 11.15 -22.95 10.16
CA VAL A 61 12.56 -22.86 10.60
C VAL A 61 12.84 -21.55 11.30
N ALA A 62 12.43 -20.43 10.70
CA ALA A 62 12.69 -19.08 11.23
C ALA A 62 11.60 -18.55 12.15
N GLY A 63 10.41 -19.18 12.17
CA GLY A 63 9.25 -18.69 12.87
C GLY A 63 8.65 -17.46 12.21
N ASP A 64 8.88 -17.29 10.91
CA ASP A 64 8.34 -16.18 10.14
C ASP A 64 6.86 -16.37 9.87
N THR A 65 6.17 -15.27 9.72
CA THR A 65 4.75 -15.27 9.38
C THR A 65 4.59 -15.53 7.89
N THR A 66 3.73 -16.49 7.52
CA THR A 66 3.47 -16.83 6.11
C THR A 66 3.05 -15.59 5.33
N PRO A 67 3.69 -15.28 4.19
CA PRO A 67 3.35 -14.17 3.32
C PRO A 67 1.94 -14.27 2.75
N LEU A 68 1.36 -13.11 2.42
CA LEU A 68 0.20 -12.98 1.57
C LEU A 68 0.68 -12.71 0.15
N TRP A 69 0.07 -13.33 -0.85
CA TRP A 69 0.52 -13.18 -2.22
C TRP A 69 -0.56 -13.38 -3.25
N MET A 70 -0.33 -12.88 -4.44
CA MET A 70 -1.25 -12.97 -5.55
C MET A 70 -0.49 -13.10 -6.88
N ARG A 71 -1.17 -13.64 -7.89
CA ARG A 71 -0.65 -13.80 -9.24
C ARG A 71 -1.30 -12.77 -10.16
N HIS A 72 -0.47 -12.07 -10.93
CA HIS A 72 -0.89 -11.18 -12.00
C HIS A 72 -1.86 -11.86 -12.98
N SER A 73 -2.86 -11.12 -13.42
CA SER A 73 -3.79 -11.51 -14.47
C SER A 73 -3.75 -10.54 -15.64
N GLN A 74 -3.72 -9.23 -15.36
CA GLN A 74 -3.76 -8.18 -16.38
C GLN A 74 -3.24 -6.87 -15.80
N GLY A 75 -2.42 -6.12 -16.54
CA GLY A 75 -1.93 -4.80 -16.17
C GLY A 75 -0.41 -4.71 -16.26
N ASP A 76 0.27 -4.51 -15.13
CA ASP A 76 1.70 -4.28 -15.00
C ASP A 76 2.57 -5.51 -15.42
N ARG A 77 3.89 -5.38 -15.35
CA ARG A 77 4.88 -6.36 -15.83
C ARG A 77 5.22 -7.48 -14.84
N TRP A 78 4.88 -7.36 -13.56
CA TRP A 78 5.20 -8.38 -12.56
C TRP A 78 4.24 -9.58 -12.66
N ASP A 79 4.70 -10.76 -12.29
CA ASP A 79 3.89 -11.99 -12.26
C ASP A 79 3.34 -12.28 -10.86
N LEU A 80 4.10 -11.93 -9.82
CA LEU A 80 3.75 -12.16 -8.42
C LEU A 80 3.94 -10.88 -7.62
N LEU A 81 2.95 -10.56 -6.75
CA LEU A 81 3.08 -9.62 -5.66
C LEU A 81 3.06 -10.41 -4.35
N ILE A 82 4.10 -10.26 -3.55
CA ILE A 82 4.31 -10.99 -2.30
C ILE A 82 4.43 -9.98 -1.16
N LEU A 83 3.50 -10.04 -0.20
CA LEU A 83 3.52 -9.25 1.03
C LEU A 83 4.10 -10.10 2.16
N VAL A 84 5.34 -9.85 2.55
CA VAL A 84 6.01 -10.51 3.66
C VAL A 84 5.73 -9.74 4.94
N PRO A 85 5.00 -10.31 5.91
CA PRO A 85 4.72 -9.64 7.18
C PRO A 85 5.98 -9.53 8.03
N MET A 86 6.41 -8.32 8.35
CA MET A 86 7.60 -8.07 9.17
C MET A 86 7.23 -7.68 10.61
N GLY A 87 6.08 -6.99 10.81
CA GLY A 87 5.71 -6.36 12.06
C GLY A 87 6.53 -5.11 12.32
N SER A 88 7.81 -5.28 12.64
CA SER A 88 8.79 -4.18 12.74
C SER A 88 10.15 -4.61 12.18
N TYR A 89 11.01 -3.64 11.86
CA TYR A 89 12.41 -3.93 11.50
C TYR A 89 13.15 -4.70 12.59
N MET A 90 13.00 -4.27 13.84
CA MET A 90 13.68 -4.89 14.98
C MET A 90 13.32 -6.36 15.14
N ASP A 91 12.05 -6.71 14.98
CA ASP A 91 11.61 -8.10 15.14
C ASP A 91 11.99 -8.97 13.93
N TYR A 92 11.88 -8.43 12.74
CA TYR A 92 12.17 -9.17 11.51
C TYR A 92 13.66 -9.44 11.33
N TYR A 93 14.52 -8.46 11.68
CA TYR A 93 15.97 -8.56 11.53
C TYR A 93 16.70 -9.01 12.81
N LYS A 94 16.01 -9.67 13.76
CA LYS A 94 16.70 -10.36 14.88
C LYS A 94 17.76 -11.31 14.33
N PRO A 95 19.02 -11.28 14.83
CA PRO A 95 20.14 -12.02 14.25
C PRO A 95 19.87 -13.53 14.09
N ASP A 96 19.24 -14.14 15.08
CA ASP A 96 18.89 -15.57 15.04
C ASP A 96 17.84 -15.90 13.97
N ARG A 97 16.89 -15.01 13.73
CA ARG A 97 15.88 -15.15 12.65
C ARG A 97 16.50 -14.96 11.28
N VAL A 98 17.40 -13.98 11.13
CA VAL A 98 18.15 -13.76 9.88
C VAL A 98 18.93 -14.99 9.49
N VAL A 99 19.76 -15.53 10.41
CA VAL A 99 20.56 -16.75 10.15
C VAL A 99 19.69 -17.93 9.72
N LYS A 100 18.55 -18.13 10.37
CA LYS A 100 17.62 -19.22 10.02
C LYS A 100 16.99 -19.03 8.64
N ARG A 101 16.57 -17.80 8.29
CA ARG A 101 16.05 -17.49 6.94
C ARG A 101 17.10 -17.68 5.86
N ASP A 102 18.31 -17.19 6.10
CA ASP A 102 19.41 -17.34 5.16
C ASP A 102 19.70 -18.82 4.89
N THR A 103 19.64 -19.68 5.91
CA THR A 103 19.78 -21.14 5.74
C THR A 103 18.71 -21.71 4.79
N VAL A 104 17.46 -21.26 4.88
CA VAL A 104 16.40 -21.68 3.95
C VAL A 104 16.67 -21.13 2.56
N LEU A 105 16.91 -19.82 2.44
CA LEU A 105 17.13 -19.17 1.15
C LEU A 105 18.35 -19.70 0.40
N ASP A 106 19.44 -20.05 1.11
CA ASP A 106 20.64 -20.64 0.49
C ASP A 106 20.33 -21.96 -0.22
N THR A 107 19.38 -22.75 0.33
CA THR A 107 18.92 -24.00 -0.29
C THR A 107 18.22 -23.75 -1.63
N TRP A 108 17.56 -22.60 -1.78
CA TRP A 108 16.77 -22.25 -2.96
C TRP A 108 17.47 -21.27 -3.92
N ARG A 109 18.60 -20.69 -3.53
CA ARG A 109 19.27 -19.57 -4.21
C ARG A 109 19.51 -19.82 -5.70
N GLU A 110 20.10 -20.95 -6.06
CA GLU A 110 20.42 -21.26 -7.46
C GLU A 110 19.14 -21.46 -8.30
N ARG A 111 18.12 -22.06 -7.72
CA ARG A 111 16.83 -22.23 -8.41
C ARG A 111 16.14 -20.90 -8.62
N LEU A 112 15.99 -20.10 -7.56
CA LEU A 112 15.35 -18.76 -7.68
C LEU A 112 16.08 -17.87 -8.67
N LYS A 113 17.41 -17.90 -8.69
CA LYS A 113 18.23 -17.14 -9.63
C LYS A 113 17.91 -17.48 -11.09
N ASN A 114 17.58 -18.73 -11.40
CA ASN A 114 17.25 -19.18 -12.76
C ASN A 114 15.76 -19.03 -13.09
N ASP A 115 14.88 -18.98 -12.10
CA ASP A 115 13.44 -18.90 -12.27
C ASP A 115 12.91 -17.45 -12.23
N ILE A 116 13.71 -16.47 -11.77
CA ILE A 116 13.36 -15.05 -11.67
C ILE A 116 14.08 -14.26 -12.75
N ALA A 117 13.32 -13.53 -13.57
CA ALA A 117 13.85 -12.60 -14.56
C ALA A 117 14.08 -11.20 -13.95
N TRP A 118 13.22 -10.77 -13.02
CA TRP A 118 13.29 -9.48 -12.39
C TRP A 118 12.58 -9.50 -11.02
N GLN A 119 13.10 -8.72 -10.08
CA GLN A 119 12.50 -8.52 -8.77
C GLN A 119 12.75 -7.11 -8.27
N GLU A 120 11.75 -6.54 -7.60
CA GLU A 120 11.85 -5.27 -6.89
C GLU A 120 11.26 -5.43 -5.49
N ASP A 121 11.99 -4.96 -4.49
CA ASP A 121 11.57 -5.00 -3.09
C ASP A 121 11.26 -3.60 -2.58
N ILE A 122 10.13 -3.46 -1.90
CA ILE A 122 9.66 -2.21 -1.30
C ILE A 122 9.30 -2.49 0.15
N PHE A 123 9.77 -1.66 1.07
CA PHE A 123 9.30 -1.67 2.46
C PHE A 123 8.18 -0.67 2.62
N VAL A 124 7.07 -1.11 3.19
CA VAL A 124 5.84 -0.32 3.29
C VAL A 124 5.19 -0.46 4.66
N TYR A 125 4.61 0.62 5.14
CA TYR A 125 3.66 0.58 6.23
C TYR A 125 2.24 0.42 5.66
N GLY A 126 1.50 -0.52 6.22
CA GLY A 126 0.14 -0.86 5.79
C GLY A 126 -0.77 -1.19 6.96
N PRO A 127 -1.99 -1.66 6.67
CA PRO A 127 -2.98 -2.01 7.67
C PRO A 127 -2.54 -3.20 8.54
N PRO A 128 -3.23 -3.46 9.67
CA PRO A 128 -2.98 -4.63 10.50
C PRO A 128 -3.05 -5.92 9.69
N LEU A 129 -2.12 -6.85 9.98
CA LEU A 129 -2.03 -8.12 9.26
C LEU A 129 -3.32 -8.97 9.34
N GLU A 130 -4.02 -8.90 10.48
CA GLU A 130 -5.26 -9.66 10.68
C GLU A 130 -6.35 -9.21 9.70
N ASP A 131 -6.49 -7.91 9.47
CA ASP A 131 -7.47 -7.35 8.53
C ASP A 131 -7.17 -7.80 7.10
N LEU A 132 -5.90 -7.76 6.70
CA LEU A 132 -5.46 -8.26 5.40
C LEU A 132 -5.74 -9.76 5.24
N ARG A 133 -5.40 -10.57 6.23
CA ARG A 133 -5.66 -12.02 6.20
C ARG A 133 -7.13 -12.34 6.03
N LYS A 134 -7.99 -11.64 6.77
CA LYS A 134 -9.43 -11.80 6.66
C LYS A 134 -9.93 -11.48 5.24
N ALA A 135 -9.46 -10.36 4.67
CA ALA A 135 -9.85 -9.95 3.32
C ALA A 135 -9.32 -10.92 2.25
N PHE A 136 -8.05 -11.33 2.35
CA PHE A 136 -7.43 -12.27 1.41
C PHE A 136 -8.09 -13.65 1.43
N ALA A 137 -8.56 -14.13 2.59
CA ALA A 137 -9.24 -15.42 2.72
C ALA A 137 -10.53 -15.49 1.89
N GLY A 138 -11.24 -14.38 1.71
CA GLY A 138 -12.46 -14.29 0.90
C GLY A 138 -12.23 -13.86 -0.55
N ALA A 139 -11.02 -13.45 -0.91
CA ALA A 139 -10.73 -12.88 -2.21
C ALA A 139 -10.38 -13.95 -3.25
N GLY A 140 -10.96 -13.82 -4.44
CA GLY A 140 -10.52 -14.55 -5.63
C GLY A 140 -9.89 -13.63 -6.67
N LEU A 141 -10.11 -12.31 -6.52
CA LEU A 141 -9.59 -11.24 -7.37
C LEU A 141 -9.07 -10.09 -6.53
N PHE A 142 -7.97 -9.52 -6.96
CA PHE A 142 -7.38 -8.31 -6.38
C PHE A 142 -7.26 -7.23 -7.45
N HIS A 143 -7.50 -5.98 -7.05
CA HIS A 143 -7.15 -4.80 -7.83
C HIS A 143 -6.01 -4.08 -7.13
N VAL A 144 -4.89 -3.97 -7.79
CA VAL A 144 -3.67 -3.35 -7.27
C VAL A 144 -3.39 -2.08 -8.07
N GLU A 145 -3.35 -0.96 -7.39
CA GLU A 145 -2.96 0.32 -7.99
C GLU A 145 -1.65 0.79 -7.38
N MET A 146 -0.66 1.12 -8.20
CA MET A 146 0.64 1.63 -7.76
C MET A 146 0.84 3.06 -8.25
N PHE A 147 1.32 3.93 -7.36
CA PHE A 147 1.39 5.37 -7.62
C PHE A 147 2.79 5.92 -7.33
N GLU A 148 3.31 6.69 -8.28
CA GLU A 148 4.40 7.64 -8.06
C GLU A 148 3.79 9.05 -8.00
N SER A 149 3.94 9.73 -6.87
CA SER A 149 3.38 11.06 -6.68
C SER A 149 4.25 12.13 -7.35
N LEU A 150 3.63 13.24 -7.73
CA LEU A 150 4.38 14.44 -8.04
C LEU A 150 5.16 14.93 -6.79
N PRO A 151 6.31 15.60 -6.96
CA PRO A 151 7.10 16.12 -5.83
C PRO A 151 6.26 16.92 -4.85
N GLY A 152 6.29 16.52 -3.57
CA GLY A 152 5.55 17.18 -2.48
C GLY A 152 4.06 16.83 -2.40
N LYS A 153 3.56 15.89 -3.23
CA LYS A 153 2.13 15.51 -3.28
C LYS A 153 1.79 14.22 -2.53
N GLN A 154 2.74 13.58 -1.84
CA GLN A 154 2.54 12.31 -1.15
C GLN A 154 1.38 12.35 -0.14
N ALA A 155 1.33 13.40 0.70
CA ALA A 155 0.28 13.54 1.71
C ALA A 155 -1.10 13.78 1.08
N GLU A 156 -1.17 14.59 0.01
CA GLU A 156 -2.41 14.83 -0.73
C GLU A 156 -2.88 13.57 -1.45
N LEU A 157 -1.97 12.78 -2.02
CA LEU A 157 -2.27 11.50 -2.66
C LEU A 157 -2.86 10.51 -1.64
N LYS A 158 -2.23 10.37 -0.47
CA LYS A 158 -2.78 9.53 0.61
C LYS A 158 -4.20 9.96 0.97
N LYS A 159 -4.42 11.27 1.18
CA LYS A 159 -5.75 11.82 1.48
C LYS A 159 -6.76 11.51 0.36
N GLN A 160 -6.36 11.63 -0.90
CA GLN A 160 -7.23 11.33 -2.03
C GLN A 160 -7.62 9.84 -2.05
N ARG A 161 -6.71 8.89 -1.73
CA ARG A 161 -7.04 7.47 -1.58
C ARG A 161 -8.00 7.22 -0.41
N GLU A 162 -7.84 7.92 0.70
CA GLU A 162 -8.79 7.86 1.84
C GLU A 162 -10.18 8.41 1.46
N MET A 163 -10.24 9.46 0.65
CA MET A 163 -11.50 9.97 0.10
C MET A 163 -12.17 8.93 -0.83
N GLU A 164 -11.41 8.23 -1.67
CA GLU A 164 -11.97 7.14 -2.49
C GLU A 164 -12.47 5.97 -1.64
N ASN A 165 -11.82 5.64 -0.55
CA ASN A 165 -12.34 4.64 0.40
C ASN A 165 -13.67 5.11 1.03
N ALA A 166 -13.79 6.40 1.37
CA ALA A 166 -15.06 6.96 1.86
C ALA A 166 -16.17 6.90 0.79
N PHE A 167 -15.82 7.17 -0.47
CA PHE A 167 -16.73 7.00 -1.61
C PHE A 167 -17.15 5.52 -1.76
N SER A 168 -16.19 4.58 -1.79
CA SER A 168 -16.45 3.15 -1.93
C SER A 168 -17.38 2.65 -0.83
N ARG A 169 -17.13 3.05 0.42
CA ARG A 169 -18.00 2.73 1.57
C ARG A 169 -19.43 3.25 1.37
N ALA A 170 -19.57 4.48 0.89
CA ALA A 170 -20.88 5.11 0.67
C ALA A 170 -21.71 4.38 -0.40
N VAL A 171 -21.05 3.85 -1.44
CA VAL A 171 -21.70 3.03 -2.49
C VAL A 171 -21.68 1.52 -2.18
N LYS A 172 -21.31 1.11 -0.97
CA LYS A 172 -21.24 -0.28 -0.50
C LYS A 172 -20.28 -1.16 -1.30
N SER A 173 -19.22 -0.57 -1.86
CA SER A 173 -18.11 -1.25 -2.51
C SER A 173 -16.98 -1.53 -1.51
N PRO A 174 -16.14 -2.57 -1.72
CA PRO A 174 -14.97 -2.78 -0.90
C PRO A 174 -14.03 -1.58 -0.89
N GLU A 175 -13.49 -1.27 0.30
CA GLU A 175 -12.43 -0.28 0.45
C GLU A 175 -11.07 -0.88 0.08
N ASN A 176 -10.16 -0.03 -0.40
CA ASN A 176 -8.80 -0.43 -0.70
C ASN A 176 -7.91 -0.37 0.56
N PHE A 177 -7.10 -1.37 0.78
CA PHE A 177 -5.98 -1.30 1.72
C PHE A 177 -4.90 -0.38 1.17
N ILE A 178 -4.47 0.60 1.95
CA ILE A 178 -3.47 1.61 1.55
C ILE A 178 -2.13 1.25 2.18
N PHE A 179 -1.08 1.18 1.34
CA PHE A 179 0.29 0.92 1.76
C PHE A 179 1.16 2.12 1.41
N LEU A 180 1.91 2.63 2.37
CA LEU A 180 2.79 3.79 2.23
C LEU A 180 4.23 3.33 2.20
N ARG A 181 5.00 3.75 1.19
CA ARG A 181 6.42 3.44 1.09
C ARG A 181 7.19 4.02 2.28
N ASP A 182 8.03 3.18 2.87
CA ASP A 182 9.09 3.58 3.78
C ASP A 182 10.40 3.71 3.01
N GLN A 183 10.81 2.64 2.29
CA GLN A 183 12.01 2.65 1.45
C GLN A 183 11.95 1.62 0.32
N GLY A 184 12.86 1.71 -0.64
CA GLY A 184 12.89 0.89 -1.87
C GLY A 184 12.01 1.48 -2.95
N ALA A 185 12.16 1.04 -4.20
CA ALA A 185 11.39 1.36 -5.41
C ALA A 185 10.99 2.84 -5.63
N ALA A 186 10.37 3.13 -6.77
CA ALA A 186 9.87 4.48 -7.10
C ALA A 186 8.46 4.75 -6.55
N TRP A 187 7.68 3.70 -6.25
CA TRP A 187 6.30 3.81 -5.81
C TRP A 187 6.18 4.46 -4.43
N ASP A 188 5.46 5.58 -4.33
CA ASP A 188 5.24 6.26 -3.06
C ASP A 188 4.12 5.62 -2.24
N LEU A 189 3.14 5.05 -2.94
CA LEU A 189 1.96 4.44 -2.36
C LEU A 189 1.42 3.37 -3.30
N PHE A 190 0.86 2.30 -2.75
CA PHE A 190 0.00 1.41 -3.51
C PHE A 190 -1.25 1.01 -2.72
N THR A 191 -2.28 0.57 -3.44
CA THR A 191 -3.51 0.09 -2.83
C THR A 191 -3.83 -1.33 -3.28
N ILE A 192 -4.55 -2.08 -2.44
CA ILE A 192 -5.08 -3.40 -2.78
C ILE A 192 -6.57 -3.44 -2.44
N GLY A 193 -7.40 -3.56 -3.48
CA GLY A 193 -8.80 -3.90 -3.36
C GLY A 193 -8.99 -5.42 -3.41
N CYS A 194 -9.82 -5.97 -2.51
CA CYS A 194 -10.10 -7.39 -2.41
C CYS A 194 -11.53 -7.70 -2.85
N PHE A 195 -11.70 -8.56 -3.84
CA PHE A 195 -12.99 -8.92 -4.44
C PHE A 195 -13.14 -10.44 -4.52
N GLU A 196 -14.35 -10.94 -4.38
CA GLU A 196 -14.61 -12.39 -4.55
C GLU A 196 -14.26 -12.86 -5.97
N ASN A 197 -14.58 -12.04 -6.98
CA ASN A 197 -14.39 -12.33 -8.39
C ASN A 197 -14.60 -11.06 -9.24
N LEU A 198 -14.41 -11.19 -10.57
CA LEU A 198 -14.58 -10.08 -11.52
C LEU A 198 -16.01 -9.49 -11.53
N LYS A 199 -17.03 -10.32 -11.29
CA LYS A 199 -18.41 -9.82 -11.22
C LYS A 199 -18.61 -8.92 -10.00
N HIS A 200 -18.06 -9.29 -8.84
CA HIS A 200 -18.08 -8.44 -7.64
C HIS A 200 -17.32 -7.11 -7.88
N TYR A 201 -16.16 -7.18 -8.53
CA TYR A 201 -15.39 -5.97 -8.91
C TYR A 201 -16.21 -5.02 -9.81
N ALA A 202 -16.94 -5.57 -10.78
CA ALA A 202 -17.73 -4.79 -11.74
C ALA A 202 -19.03 -4.19 -11.15
N GLN A 203 -19.45 -4.58 -9.94
CA GLN A 203 -20.71 -4.08 -9.33
C GLN A 203 -20.70 -2.56 -9.11
N ALA A 204 -19.54 -1.93 -9.00
CA ALA A 204 -19.44 -0.47 -8.91
C ALA A 204 -20.05 0.24 -10.15
N ALA A 205 -20.11 -0.43 -11.31
CA ALA A 205 -20.72 0.10 -12.52
C ALA A 205 -22.27 0.12 -12.47
N ASP A 206 -22.87 -0.62 -11.56
CA ASP A 206 -24.34 -0.70 -11.38
C ASP A 206 -24.87 0.41 -10.46
N VAL A 207 -24.00 1.21 -9.84
CA VAL A 207 -24.39 2.33 -8.95
C VAL A 207 -25.04 3.44 -9.79
N PRO A 208 -26.29 3.87 -9.45
CA PRO A 208 -26.95 4.94 -10.19
C PRO A 208 -26.12 6.24 -10.15
N PRO A 209 -26.00 6.98 -11.28
CA PRO A 209 -25.18 8.19 -11.34
C PRO A 209 -25.46 9.24 -10.26
N ALA A 210 -26.73 9.42 -9.91
CA ALA A 210 -27.12 10.37 -8.85
C ALA A 210 -26.67 9.93 -7.46
N GLU A 211 -26.70 8.62 -7.17
CA GLU A 211 -26.21 8.04 -5.92
C GLU A 211 -24.67 8.13 -5.84
N ALA A 212 -23.99 7.78 -6.93
CA ALA A 212 -22.55 7.91 -7.04
C ALA A 212 -22.09 9.36 -6.84
N ASP A 213 -22.80 10.32 -7.43
CA ASP A 213 -22.47 11.75 -7.30
C ASP A 213 -22.68 12.27 -5.87
N ALA A 214 -23.76 11.84 -5.21
CA ALA A 214 -23.99 12.14 -3.80
C ALA A 214 -22.91 11.55 -2.89
N ALA A 215 -22.51 10.30 -3.14
CA ALA A 215 -21.43 9.62 -2.43
C ALA A 215 -20.07 10.32 -2.63
N ALA A 216 -19.73 10.73 -3.86
CA ALA A 216 -18.52 11.47 -4.17
C ALA A 216 -18.45 12.80 -3.41
N LYS A 217 -19.56 13.56 -3.38
CA LYS A 217 -19.65 14.83 -2.62
C LYS A 217 -19.48 14.59 -1.12
N SER A 218 -20.10 13.55 -0.56
CA SER A 218 -19.96 13.22 0.85
C SER A 218 -18.52 12.78 1.23
N ALA A 219 -17.78 12.20 0.28
CA ALA A 219 -16.39 11.85 0.42
C ALA A 219 -15.39 13.01 0.24
N GLY A 220 -15.90 14.20 -0.15
CA GLY A 220 -15.12 15.42 -0.31
C GLY A 220 -14.69 15.74 -1.75
N PHE A 221 -15.17 14.99 -2.75
CA PHE A 221 -15.00 15.32 -4.17
C PHE A 221 -16.10 16.30 -4.65
N GLU A 222 -15.83 17.04 -5.70
CA GLU A 222 -16.84 17.91 -6.32
C GLU A 222 -17.97 17.11 -7.00
N SER A 223 -17.60 15.99 -7.64
CA SER A 223 -18.50 15.04 -8.29
C SER A 223 -17.77 13.74 -8.59
N THR A 224 -18.50 12.70 -8.97
CA THR A 224 -17.89 11.43 -9.42
C THR A 224 -16.95 11.66 -10.61
N ALA A 225 -17.31 12.51 -11.56
CA ALA A 225 -16.51 12.84 -12.73
C ALA A 225 -15.17 13.52 -12.39
N GLN A 226 -15.00 14.08 -11.18
CA GLN A 226 -13.78 14.78 -10.75
C GLN A 226 -12.82 13.89 -9.94
N ILE A 227 -13.20 12.65 -9.58
CA ILE A 227 -12.33 11.74 -8.83
C ILE A 227 -11.02 11.47 -9.60
N GLY A 228 -11.12 10.97 -10.83
CA GLY A 228 -9.95 10.69 -11.67
C GLY A 228 -9.15 11.93 -12.07
N PRO A 229 -9.75 13.02 -12.57
CA PRO A 229 -9.04 14.27 -12.83
C PRO A 229 -8.28 14.80 -11.61
N TYR A 230 -8.88 14.77 -10.41
CA TYR A 230 -8.17 15.19 -9.19
C TYR A 230 -6.96 14.31 -8.90
N LEU A 231 -7.11 12.97 -8.98
CA LEU A 231 -5.98 12.07 -8.84
C LEU A 231 -4.83 12.44 -9.80
N ARG A 232 -5.15 12.73 -11.08
CA ARG A 232 -4.13 13.08 -12.10
C ARG A 232 -3.34 14.35 -11.78
N THR A 233 -3.84 15.22 -10.91
CA THR A 233 -3.08 16.40 -10.44
C THR A 233 -2.05 16.05 -9.36
N LEU A 234 -2.05 14.83 -8.84
CA LEU A 234 -1.23 14.40 -7.70
C LEU A 234 -0.12 13.43 -8.08
N ILE A 235 -0.21 12.80 -9.25
CA ILE A 235 0.65 11.66 -9.64
C ILE A 235 1.46 11.94 -10.90
N ALA A 236 2.68 11.41 -10.92
CA ALA A 236 3.55 11.35 -12.09
C ALA A 236 3.32 10.05 -12.87
N LEU A 237 3.10 8.95 -12.17
CA LEU A 237 2.91 7.61 -12.75
C LEU A 237 1.85 6.84 -11.97
N HIS A 238 1.13 5.96 -12.69
CA HIS A 238 0.10 5.11 -12.12
C HIS A 238 -0.02 3.81 -12.92
N HIS A 239 -0.02 2.69 -12.23
CA HIS A 239 -0.28 1.37 -12.81
C HIS A 239 -1.46 0.71 -12.14
N ASP A 240 -2.38 0.18 -12.95
CA ASP A 240 -3.51 -0.65 -12.53
C ASP A 240 -3.26 -2.10 -12.89
N THR A 241 -3.48 -3.01 -11.97
CA THR A 241 -3.27 -4.43 -12.18
C THR A 241 -4.41 -5.23 -11.58
N LEU A 242 -4.96 -6.16 -12.34
CA LEU A 242 -5.82 -7.22 -11.83
C LEU A 242 -4.97 -8.45 -11.53
N ALA A 243 -5.16 -9.03 -10.36
CA ALA A 243 -4.46 -10.22 -9.92
C ALA A 243 -5.43 -11.25 -9.34
N ALA A 244 -5.04 -12.53 -9.38
CA ALA A 244 -5.84 -13.64 -8.88
C ALA A 244 -5.20 -14.26 -7.64
N ALA A 245 -6.03 -14.83 -6.76
CA ALA A 245 -5.56 -15.60 -5.63
C ALA A 245 -4.80 -16.85 -6.10
N ILE A 246 -3.69 -17.15 -5.45
CA ILE A 246 -2.93 -18.40 -5.67
C ILE A 246 -3.49 -19.46 -4.74
N LYS A 247 -4.02 -20.54 -5.32
CA LYS A 247 -4.59 -21.68 -4.62
C LYS A 247 -3.54 -22.76 -4.35
#